data_60cafff910ea4914fcdd959eb3bc2ba7
#
_entry.id   60cafff910ea4914fcdd959eb3bc2ba7
#
_cell.length_a   1.000
_cell.length_b   1.000
_cell.length_c   1.000
_cell.angle_alpha   90.00
_cell.angle_beta   90.00
_cell.angle_gamma   90.00
#
_symmetry.space_group_name_H-M   'P 1'
#
loop_
_entity.id
_entity.type
_entity.pdbx_description
1 polymer ?
#
loop_
_entity_poly.entity_id
_entity_poly.type
_entity_poly.pdbx_seq_one_letter_code
_entity_poly.pdbx_strand_id
1 'polypeptide(L)'
;MNDVPVCVLDISVLLYTPEALYDFPDKEVVIPVCILEELDCIKMDLGEKGRSAQIITRMLDKCRQLGSLSEGVCLPNGGKLRIELSEPDTGSLPYNPDLKNISNKVLAVAWTLYQKSREVVFVSQDENLRTKADILNVPTICYQGNRLDDSILYSGMHRCEVDKQKLRRLAKQASISKEEVFSEQQQREEINPNEGLLLSSSEAPDEEVLATYNSEKEQFEQVSKEQGVWGIRARNPEQQLALALLQNPEISVVTLSGKSGTGKTLLALAVGLQQMLVDNIYSCMLASRPIFPMGRDLGYLPGDAQEKLAPWMQPIFDNLELLINNPAAKSASKRDSYHELMNRGMLIVEPLTYIRGRTIPNQYMIVDEAQNLTPVSYTHLTLPTILLV
;
A
#
# COMPACT_ATOMS: atom_id res chain seq x y z
N MET A 1 14.84 -4.25 43.46
CA MET A 1 15.17 -4.36 42.02
C MET A 1 13.89 -3.92 41.30
N ASN A 2 13.93 -2.84 40.54
CA ASN A 2 12.76 -2.47 39.73
C ASN A 2 12.60 -3.55 38.68
N ASP A 3 11.56 -4.38 38.80
CA ASP A 3 11.25 -5.35 37.76
C ASP A 3 10.87 -4.58 36.49
N VAL A 4 11.63 -4.80 35.41
CA VAL A 4 11.34 -4.22 34.11
C VAL A 4 10.11 -4.94 33.54
N PRO A 5 9.07 -4.23 33.10
CA PRO A 5 7.89 -4.86 32.53
C PRO A 5 8.24 -5.75 31.34
N VAL A 6 7.72 -6.98 31.33
CA VAL A 6 8.00 -7.99 30.31
C VAL A 6 6.88 -8.01 29.28
N CYS A 7 7.23 -7.88 27.99
CA CYS A 7 6.30 -8.01 26.87
C CYS A 7 6.56 -9.32 26.13
N VAL A 8 5.65 -10.27 26.22
CA VAL A 8 5.72 -11.53 25.45
C VAL A 8 5.02 -11.33 24.12
N LEU A 9 5.78 -11.41 23.03
CA LEU A 9 5.23 -11.22 21.69
C LEU A 9 4.75 -12.53 21.08
N ASP A 10 3.57 -12.50 20.48
CA ASP A 10 3.05 -13.57 19.64
C ASP A 10 3.61 -13.45 18.22
N ILE A 11 3.65 -14.58 17.50
CA ILE A 11 4.13 -14.62 16.11
C ILE A 11 3.32 -13.72 15.18
N SER A 12 2.02 -13.53 15.43
CA SER A 12 1.16 -12.66 14.63
C SER A 12 1.64 -11.21 14.63
N VAL A 13 2.21 -10.73 15.74
CA VAL A 13 2.79 -9.38 15.87
C VAL A 13 4.02 -9.23 15.00
N LEU A 14 4.93 -10.20 15.08
CA LEU A 14 6.18 -10.18 14.33
C LEU A 14 5.97 -10.29 12.83
N LEU A 15 5.04 -11.17 12.39
CA LEU A 15 4.70 -11.31 10.97
C LEU A 15 3.97 -10.08 10.42
N TYR A 16 3.23 -9.38 11.27
CA TYR A 16 2.56 -8.14 10.89
C TYR A 16 3.55 -6.99 10.69
N THR A 17 4.48 -6.79 11.64
CA THR A 17 5.53 -5.76 11.59
C THR A 17 6.80 -6.31 12.22
N PRO A 18 7.83 -6.66 11.42
CA PRO A 18 9.10 -7.15 11.97
C PRO A 18 9.76 -6.17 12.93
N GLU A 19 9.58 -4.87 12.72
CA GLU A 19 10.09 -3.78 13.54
C GLU A 19 9.46 -3.70 14.94
N ALA A 20 8.36 -4.44 15.19
CA ALA A 20 7.72 -4.55 16.50
C ALA A 20 8.68 -4.94 17.64
N LEU A 21 9.81 -5.56 17.30
CA LEU A 21 10.89 -5.84 18.25
C LEU A 21 11.41 -4.57 18.94
N TYR A 22 11.30 -3.41 18.30
CA TYR A 22 11.84 -2.13 18.80
C TYR A 22 10.75 -1.19 19.32
N ASP A 23 9.47 -1.58 19.30
CA ASP A 23 8.35 -0.70 19.67
C ASP A 23 8.04 -0.69 21.18
N PHE A 24 8.88 -1.35 21.98
CA PHE A 24 8.70 -1.45 23.43
C PHE A 24 9.92 -0.84 24.16
N PRO A 25 10.07 0.50 24.16
CA PRO A 25 11.18 1.16 24.87
C PRO A 25 11.11 0.86 26.36
N ASP A 26 12.28 0.71 26.98
CA ASP A 26 12.44 0.47 28.41
C ASP A 26 11.75 -0.79 28.96
N LYS A 27 11.37 -1.74 28.07
CA LYS A 27 10.75 -3.02 28.43
C LYS A 27 11.60 -4.20 28.01
N GLU A 28 11.38 -5.35 28.65
CA GLU A 28 11.95 -6.61 28.20
C GLU A 28 11.02 -7.29 27.21
N VAL A 29 11.43 -7.36 25.95
CA VAL A 29 10.74 -8.09 24.90
C VAL A 29 11.14 -9.55 24.98
N VAL A 30 10.20 -10.44 25.15
CA VAL A 30 10.42 -11.88 25.25
C VAL A 30 9.80 -12.60 24.07
N ILE A 31 10.60 -13.40 23.38
CA ILE A 31 10.17 -14.26 22.29
C ILE A 31 10.34 -15.71 22.72
N PRO A 32 9.26 -16.50 22.84
CA PRO A 32 9.36 -17.93 23.07
C PRO A 32 10.10 -18.65 21.94
N VAL A 33 10.93 -19.63 22.27
CA VAL A 33 11.76 -20.37 21.30
C VAL A 33 10.92 -21.04 20.21
N CYS A 34 9.70 -21.46 20.51
CA CYS A 34 8.79 -22.06 19.54
C CYS A 34 8.43 -21.14 18.36
N ILE A 35 8.54 -19.82 18.54
CA ILE A 35 8.37 -18.85 17.44
C ILE A 35 9.52 -18.97 16.44
N LEU A 36 10.75 -19.24 16.88
CA LEU A 36 11.89 -19.42 15.95
C LEU A 36 11.70 -20.66 15.06
N GLU A 37 11.17 -21.75 15.64
CA GLU A 37 10.85 -22.96 14.89
C GLU A 37 9.78 -22.69 13.81
N GLU A 38 8.75 -21.90 14.15
CA GLU A 38 7.70 -21.56 13.20
C GLU A 38 8.19 -20.57 12.13
N LEU A 39 9.04 -19.60 12.50
CA LEU A 39 9.66 -18.70 11.53
C LEU A 39 10.50 -19.48 10.50
N ASP A 40 11.17 -20.58 10.92
CA ASP A 40 11.90 -21.45 10.01
C ASP A 40 10.99 -22.16 8.99
N CYS A 41 9.78 -22.50 9.38
CA CYS A 41 8.78 -23.06 8.46
C CYS A 41 8.22 -22.00 7.50
N ILE A 42 7.88 -20.82 8.05
CA ILE A 42 7.21 -19.73 7.29
C ILE A 42 8.18 -19.05 6.31
N LYS A 43 9.48 -18.95 6.62
CA LYS A 43 10.45 -18.27 5.74
C LYS A 43 10.60 -18.89 4.36
N MET A 44 10.11 -20.12 4.16
CA MET A 44 10.06 -20.81 2.87
C MET A 44 8.84 -20.41 2.02
N ASP A 45 7.89 -19.69 2.60
CA ASP A 45 6.75 -19.14 1.88
C ASP A 45 7.20 -17.96 0.98
N LEU A 46 6.67 -17.92 -0.24
CA LEU A 46 6.96 -16.85 -1.21
C LEU A 46 6.14 -15.57 -0.97
N GLY A 47 5.16 -15.58 -0.05
CA GLY A 47 4.28 -14.48 0.29
C GLY A 47 4.89 -13.46 1.26
N GLU A 48 4.04 -12.51 1.71
CA GLU A 48 4.42 -11.48 2.69
C GLU A 48 4.91 -12.08 4.01
N LYS A 49 4.25 -13.13 4.49
CA LYS A 49 4.62 -13.80 5.73
C LYS A 49 6.04 -14.38 5.66
N GLY A 50 6.42 -14.99 4.54
CA GLY A 50 7.78 -15.49 4.35
C GLY A 50 8.83 -14.37 4.35
N ARG A 51 8.51 -13.22 3.75
CA ARG A 51 9.39 -12.04 3.77
C ARG A 51 9.55 -11.49 5.19
N SER A 52 8.44 -11.31 5.90
CA SER A 52 8.48 -10.87 7.30
C SER A 52 9.34 -11.83 8.14
N ALA A 53 9.14 -13.14 8.00
CA ALA A 53 9.93 -14.16 8.69
C ALA A 53 11.43 -14.06 8.36
N GLN A 54 11.80 -13.81 7.11
CA GLN A 54 13.21 -13.61 6.72
C GLN A 54 13.79 -12.33 7.33
N ILE A 55 13.02 -11.24 7.37
CA ILE A 55 13.45 -9.97 7.98
C ILE A 55 13.68 -10.17 9.48
N ILE A 56 12.71 -10.78 10.17
CA ILE A 56 12.79 -11.07 11.61
C ILE A 56 14.03 -11.91 11.91
N THR A 57 14.26 -12.98 11.14
CA THR A 57 15.42 -13.86 11.32
C THR A 57 16.74 -13.08 11.20
N ARG A 58 16.84 -12.16 10.22
CA ARG A 58 18.02 -11.30 10.07
C ARG A 58 18.18 -10.31 11.23
N MET A 59 17.07 -9.77 11.74
CA MET A 59 17.10 -8.86 12.90
C MET A 59 17.55 -9.60 14.14
N LEU A 60 17.06 -10.80 14.39
CA LEU A 60 17.48 -11.65 15.51
C LEU A 60 18.96 -12.05 15.39
N ASP A 61 19.45 -12.34 14.20
CA ASP A 61 20.87 -12.64 13.97
C ASP A 61 21.77 -11.43 14.27
N LYS A 62 21.33 -10.22 13.90
CA LYS A 62 22.02 -8.99 14.29
C LYS A 62 22.05 -8.81 15.82
N CYS A 63 20.94 -9.06 16.50
CA CYS A 63 20.89 -8.98 17.97
C CYS A 63 21.78 -10.02 18.61
N ARG A 64 21.87 -11.24 18.06
CA ARG A 64 22.80 -12.29 18.53
C ARG A 64 24.27 -11.87 18.48
N GLN A 65 24.65 -11.01 17.53
CA GLN A 65 26.02 -10.49 17.44
C GLN A 65 26.35 -9.50 18.56
N LEU A 66 25.32 -8.92 19.21
CA LEU A 66 25.49 -7.97 20.32
C LEU A 66 25.62 -8.66 21.69
N GLY A 67 25.22 -9.93 21.80
CA GLY A 67 25.29 -10.68 23.06
C GLY A 67 24.45 -11.97 23.06
N SER A 68 24.30 -12.53 24.27
CA SER A 68 23.51 -13.76 24.48
C SER A 68 22.01 -13.46 24.52
N LEU A 69 21.26 -13.96 23.54
CA LEU A 69 19.81 -13.80 23.48
C LEU A 69 19.07 -14.51 24.62
N SER A 70 19.65 -15.54 25.25
CA SER A 70 19.05 -16.22 26.40
C SER A 70 19.17 -15.40 27.68
N GLU A 71 20.21 -14.58 27.82
CA GLU A 71 20.42 -13.68 28.96
C GLU A 71 19.79 -12.30 28.71
N GLY A 72 19.56 -12.00 27.43
CA GLY A 72 18.94 -10.77 26.94
C GLY A 72 19.95 -9.74 26.47
N VAL A 73 19.65 -9.13 25.33
CA VAL A 73 20.46 -8.15 24.61
C VAL A 73 19.78 -6.79 24.66
N CYS A 74 20.56 -5.73 24.97
CA CYS A 74 20.03 -4.36 24.93
C CYS A 74 19.77 -3.94 23.49
N LEU A 75 18.58 -3.38 23.27
CA LEU A 75 18.16 -2.83 21.99
C LEU A 75 18.48 -1.33 21.89
N PRO A 76 18.59 -0.78 20.67
CA PRO A 76 18.88 0.65 20.47
C PRO A 76 17.86 1.61 21.09
N ASN A 77 16.61 1.13 21.30
CA ASN A 77 15.52 1.91 21.91
C ASN A 77 15.52 1.91 23.46
N GLY A 78 16.56 1.37 24.11
CA GLY A 78 16.65 1.23 25.57
C GLY A 78 16.00 -0.04 26.11
N GLY A 79 15.22 -0.77 25.32
CA GLY A 79 14.60 -2.04 25.69
C GLY A 79 15.62 -3.20 25.72
N LYS A 80 15.16 -4.38 26.15
CA LYS A 80 15.95 -5.61 26.19
C LYS A 80 15.23 -6.71 25.42
N LEU A 81 15.93 -7.44 24.56
CA LEU A 81 15.37 -8.60 23.84
C LEU A 81 15.91 -9.89 24.46
N ARG A 82 15.01 -10.81 24.82
CA ARG A 82 15.36 -12.13 25.31
C ARG A 82 14.56 -13.24 24.63
N ILE A 83 15.22 -14.36 24.36
CA ILE A 83 14.57 -15.59 23.90
C ILE A 83 14.33 -16.49 25.11
N GLU A 84 13.06 -16.84 25.32
CA GLU A 84 12.66 -17.73 26.39
C GLU A 84 12.74 -19.18 25.92
N LEU A 85 13.61 -19.96 26.58
CA LEU A 85 13.85 -21.36 26.26
C LEU A 85 13.02 -22.33 27.10
N SER A 86 12.39 -21.84 28.18
CA SER A 86 11.64 -22.70 29.09
C SER A 86 10.42 -23.27 28.41
N GLU A 87 10.23 -24.57 28.54
CA GLU A 87 8.97 -25.20 28.20
C GLU A 87 7.84 -24.68 29.10
N PRO A 88 6.63 -24.47 28.56
CA PRO A 88 5.51 -24.01 29.36
C PRO A 88 5.13 -25.09 30.39
N ASP A 89 4.87 -24.66 31.63
CA ASP A 89 4.32 -25.53 32.66
C ASP A 89 2.84 -25.80 32.36
N THR A 90 2.59 -26.83 31.57
CA THR A 90 1.23 -27.22 31.15
C THR A 90 0.44 -27.90 32.25
N GLY A 91 1.10 -28.43 33.28
CA GLY A 91 0.45 -29.11 34.38
C GLY A 91 -0.32 -28.17 35.32
N SER A 92 0.03 -26.92 35.35
CA SER A 92 -0.59 -25.88 36.18
C SER A 92 -1.59 -24.99 35.42
N LEU A 93 -1.75 -25.16 34.10
CA LEU A 93 -2.76 -24.43 33.33
C LEU A 93 -4.17 -24.86 33.70
N PRO A 94 -5.14 -23.91 33.83
CA PRO A 94 -6.52 -24.21 34.16
C PRO A 94 -7.28 -25.01 33.09
N TYR A 95 -6.72 -25.19 31.92
CA TYR A 95 -7.25 -25.99 30.80
C TYR A 95 -6.11 -26.68 30.06
N ASN A 96 -6.43 -27.69 29.25
CA ASN A 96 -5.43 -28.41 28.43
C ASN A 96 -5.44 -27.86 27.01
N PRO A 97 -4.52 -26.92 26.66
CA PRO A 97 -4.45 -26.37 25.31
C PRO A 97 -3.89 -27.37 24.32
N ASP A 98 -4.34 -27.29 23.06
CA ASP A 98 -3.67 -27.99 21.99
C ASP A 98 -2.30 -27.33 21.70
N LEU A 99 -1.25 -27.93 22.21
CA LEU A 99 0.13 -27.46 22.05
C LEU A 99 0.73 -27.72 20.66
N LYS A 100 0.00 -28.36 19.74
CA LYS A 100 0.38 -28.39 18.33
C LYS A 100 0.23 -27.01 17.70
N ASN A 101 -0.66 -26.21 18.25
CA ASN A 101 -0.81 -24.81 17.82
C ASN A 101 0.23 -23.94 18.53
N ILE A 102 1.07 -23.30 17.74
CA ILE A 102 2.15 -22.40 18.18
C ILE A 102 1.63 -21.28 19.07
N SER A 103 0.53 -20.63 18.68
CA SER A 103 -0.04 -19.53 19.44
C SER A 103 -0.48 -19.95 20.84
N ASN A 104 -0.97 -21.19 21.01
CA ASN A 104 -1.26 -21.74 22.32
C ASN A 104 0.00 -22.01 23.14
N LYS A 105 1.11 -22.43 22.50
CA LYS A 105 2.40 -22.59 23.19
C LYS A 105 2.92 -21.23 23.68
N VAL A 106 2.85 -20.21 22.85
CA VAL A 106 3.31 -18.85 23.19
C VAL A 106 2.50 -18.30 24.37
N LEU A 107 1.17 -18.48 24.34
CA LEU A 107 0.30 -18.08 25.45
C LEU A 107 0.63 -18.84 26.74
N ALA A 108 0.92 -20.13 26.66
CA ALA A 108 1.30 -20.93 27.82
C ALA A 108 2.64 -20.47 28.43
N VAL A 109 3.61 -20.06 27.60
CA VAL A 109 4.86 -19.44 28.07
C VAL A 109 4.57 -18.10 28.74
N ALA A 110 3.75 -17.24 28.14
CA ALA A 110 3.35 -15.96 28.73
C ALA A 110 2.68 -16.13 30.08
N TRP A 111 1.77 -17.12 30.21
CA TRP A 111 1.12 -17.45 31.47
C TRP A 111 2.12 -17.97 32.52
N THR A 112 3.06 -18.84 32.12
CA THR A 112 4.11 -19.36 33.04
C THR A 112 4.99 -18.23 33.57
N LEU A 113 5.36 -17.26 32.72
CA LEU A 113 6.10 -16.08 33.14
C LEU A 113 5.27 -15.17 34.04
N TYR A 114 4.00 -14.99 33.75
CA TYR A 114 3.08 -14.21 34.59
C TYR A 114 2.88 -14.79 35.98
N GLN A 115 2.91 -16.12 36.14
CA GLN A 115 2.88 -16.76 37.45
C GLN A 115 4.17 -16.52 38.27
N LYS A 116 5.30 -16.37 37.59
CA LYS A 116 6.60 -16.08 38.22
C LYS A 116 6.79 -14.60 38.55
N SER A 117 6.34 -13.72 37.66
CA SER A 117 6.40 -12.26 37.80
C SER A 117 5.10 -11.66 37.31
N ARG A 118 4.44 -10.81 38.10
CA ARG A 118 3.13 -10.23 37.74
C ARG A 118 3.23 -9.04 36.76
N GLU A 119 4.42 -8.67 36.34
CA GLU A 119 4.66 -7.57 35.38
C GLU A 119 4.79 -8.06 33.92
N VAL A 120 4.05 -9.10 33.56
CA VAL A 120 4.04 -9.65 32.21
C VAL A 120 2.81 -9.17 31.44
N VAL A 121 3.01 -8.70 30.22
CA VAL A 121 1.98 -8.32 29.27
C VAL A 121 2.11 -9.20 28.02
N PHE A 122 1.04 -9.83 27.62
CA PHE A 122 0.98 -10.59 26.39
C PHE A 122 0.52 -9.71 25.23
N VAL A 123 1.25 -9.75 24.11
CA VAL A 123 1.01 -8.89 22.94
C VAL A 123 0.66 -9.77 21.75
N SER A 124 -0.55 -9.62 21.19
CA SER A 124 -1.00 -10.40 20.04
C SER A 124 -1.97 -9.61 19.15
N GLN A 125 -1.93 -9.91 17.84
CA GLN A 125 -2.93 -9.44 16.87
C GLN A 125 -4.19 -10.33 16.85
N ASP A 126 -4.08 -11.58 17.29
CA ASP A 126 -5.18 -12.55 17.28
C ASP A 126 -6.18 -12.27 18.41
N GLU A 127 -7.41 -11.92 18.05
CA GLU A 127 -8.48 -11.63 19.00
C GLU A 127 -8.86 -12.83 19.87
N ASN A 128 -8.89 -14.03 19.28
CA ASN A 128 -9.21 -15.25 20.02
C ASN A 128 -8.11 -15.57 21.03
N LEU A 129 -6.86 -15.32 20.67
CA LEU A 129 -5.73 -15.57 21.56
C LEU A 129 -5.71 -14.56 22.72
N ARG A 130 -6.03 -13.28 22.45
CA ARG A 130 -6.21 -12.29 23.53
C ARG A 130 -7.35 -12.65 24.46
N THR A 131 -8.49 -13.11 23.93
CA THR A 131 -9.61 -13.58 24.74
C THR A 131 -9.20 -14.75 25.65
N LYS A 132 -8.39 -15.69 25.14
CA LYS A 132 -7.85 -16.78 25.97
C LYS A 132 -6.91 -16.26 27.06
N ALA A 133 -6.07 -15.26 26.75
CA ALA A 133 -5.18 -14.64 27.72
C ALA A 133 -5.97 -13.95 28.84
N ASP A 134 -7.04 -13.23 28.51
CA ASP A 134 -7.94 -12.60 29.49
C ASP A 134 -8.60 -13.63 30.42
N ILE A 135 -9.05 -14.78 29.90
CA ILE A 135 -9.60 -15.88 30.71
C ILE A 135 -8.55 -16.42 31.69
N LEU A 136 -7.27 -16.40 31.31
CA LEU A 136 -6.15 -16.81 32.17
C LEU A 136 -5.69 -15.69 33.11
N ASN A 137 -6.34 -14.53 33.09
CA ASN A 137 -5.95 -13.32 33.82
C ASN A 137 -4.53 -12.82 33.48
N VAL A 138 -4.02 -13.11 32.27
CA VAL A 138 -2.78 -12.54 31.76
C VAL A 138 -3.10 -11.20 31.10
N PRO A 139 -2.52 -10.09 31.58
CA PRO A 139 -2.69 -8.79 30.93
C PRO A 139 -2.34 -8.87 29.45
N THR A 140 -3.24 -8.43 28.58
CA THR A 140 -3.04 -8.52 27.15
C THR A 140 -3.33 -7.20 26.45
N ILE A 141 -2.57 -6.92 25.38
CA ILE A 141 -2.79 -5.77 24.51
C ILE A 141 -2.84 -6.20 23.04
N CYS A 142 -3.68 -5.51 22.27
CA CYS A 142 -3.63 -5.57 20.84
C CYS A 142 -2.44 -4.75 20.37
N TYR A 143 -1.53 -5.36 19.60
CA TYR A 143 -0.47 -4.60 18.95
C TYR A 143 -1.07 -3.82 17.79
N GLN A 144 -1.08 -2.51 17.91
CA GLN A 144 -1.59 -1.64 16.85
C GLN A 144 -0.50 -1.20 15.87
N GLY A 145 0.78 -1.43 16.24
CA GLY A 145 1.94 -0.97 15.48
C GLY A 145 1.96 0.56 15.36
N ASN A 146 2.97 1.08 14.68
CA ASN A 146 2.89 2.37 14.04
C ASN A 146 2.02 2.22 12.78
N ARG A 147 0.74 1.81 12.90
CA ARG A 147 -0.21 2.11 11.84
C ARG A 147 -0.18 3.63 11.74
N LEU A 148 0.38 4.12 10.68
CA LEU A 148 -0.05 5.41 10.18
C LEU A 148 -1.57 5.28 10.12
N ASP A 149 -2.25 6.01 10.99
CA ASP A 149 -3.71 6.10 10.98
C ASP A 149 -4.06 6.40 9.52
N ASP A 150 -4.98 5.64 8.93
CA ASP A 150 -5.37 5.88 7.52
C ASP A 150 -5.77 7.35 7.30
N SER A 151 -6.14 8.05 8.38
CA SER A 151 -6.38 9.50 8.41
C SER A 151 -5.11 10.35 8.25
N ILE A 152 -3.90 9.79 8.50
CA ILE A 152 -2.59 10.45 8.37
C ILE A 152 -1.99 10.18 6.98
N LEU A 153 -2.50 9.17 6.25
CA LEU A 153 -2.03 8.91 4.91
C LEU A 153 -2.38 10.08 3.99
N TYR A 154 -1.38 10.53 3.26
CA TYR A 154 -1.55 11.56 2.24
C TYR A 154 -2.65 11.17 1.26
N SER A 155 -3.75 11.92 1.29
CA SER A 155 -4.92 11.64 0.45
C SER A 155 -4.79 12.17 -0.98
N GLY A 156 -3.80 13.03 -1.23
CA GLY A 156 -3.64 13.76 -2.50
C GLY A 156 -4.63 14.91 -2.69
N MET A 157 -5.57 15.10 -1.74
CA MET A 157 -6.60 16.13 -1.84
C MET A 157 -6.97 16.68 -0.47
N HIS A 158 -6.97 18.01 -0.36
CA HIS A 158 -7.51 18.74 0.79
C HIS A 158 -8.93 19.21 0.53
N ARG A 159 -9.75 19.23 1.58
CA ARG A 159 -11.09 19.80 1.56
C ARG A 159 -11.08 21.06 2.42
N CYS A 160 -11.46 22.21 1.82
CA CYS A 160 -11.49 23.49 2.49
C CYS A 160 -12.86 24.14 2.33
N GLU A 161 -13.33 24.69 3.43
CA GLU A 161 -14.53 25.53 3.44
C GLU A 161 -14.12 26.98 3.27
N VAL A 162 -14.73 27.68 2.30
CA VAL A 162 -14.46 29.08 1.98
C VAL A 162 -15.75 29.88 1.81
N ASP A 163 -15.62 31.20 1.86
CA ASP A 163 -16.75 32.08 1.58
C ASP A 163 -17.24 31.91 0.13
N LYS A 164 -18.54 32.02 -0.06
CA LYS A 164 -19.19 31.92 -1.38
C LYS A 164 -18.59 32.85 -2.43
N GLN A 165 -18.11 34.03 -2.02
CA GLN A 165 -17.47 34.97 -2.94
C GLN A 165 -16.13 34.44 -3.49
N LYS A 166 -15.30 33.82 -2.63
CA LYS A 166 -14.04 33.17 -3.04
C LYS A 166 -14.30 32.00 -3.95
N LEU A 167 -15.29 31.14 -3.64
CA LEU A 167 -15.69 30.01 -4.46
C LEU A 167 -16.09 30.44 -5.88
N ARG A 168 -16.95 31.46 -5.99
CA ARG A 168 -17.38 32.00 -7.27
C ARG A 168 -16.27 32.73 -8.03
N ARG A 169 -15.31 33.30 -7.31
CA ARG A 169 -14.14 33.95 -7.92
C ARG A 169 -13.26 32.92 -8.59
N LEU A 170 -12.94 31.81 -7.91
CA LEU A 170 -12.17 30.71 -8.50
C LEU A 170 -12.90 30.12 -9.72
N ALA A 171 -14.21 29.90 -9.62
CA ALA A 171 -15.01 29.38 -10.74
C ALA A 171 -15.01 30.32 -11.97
N LYS A 172 -14.80 31.63 -11.79
CA LYS A 172 -14.73 32.61 -12.88
C LYS A 172 -13.32 32.86 -13.39
N GLN A 173 -12.33 32.94 -12.51
CA GLN A 173 -10.95 33.34 -12.86
C GLN A 173 -10.06 32.15 -13.17
N ALA A 174 -10.54 30.92 -12.98
CA ALA A 174 -9.82 29.65 -13.16
C ALA A 174 -8.56 29.49 -12.29
N SER A 175 -8.18 30.49 -11.49
CA SER A 175 -7.06 30.40 -10.54
C SER A 175 -7.29 31.25 -9.29
N ILE A 176 -6.68 30.87 -8.17
CA ILE A 176 -6.68 31.59 -6.90
C ILE A 176 -5.33 31.39 -6.21
N SER A 177 -4.80 32.44 -5.56
CA SER A 177 -3.52 32.33 -4.85
C SER A 177 -3.65 31.51 -3.56
N LYS A 178 -2.55 30.91 -3.11
CA LYS A 178 -2.48 30.16 -1.85
C LYS A 178 -2.92 31.02 -0.66
N GLU A 179 -2.49 32.29 -0.63
CA GLU A 179 -2.77 33.26 0.44
C GLU A 179 -4.25 33.64 0.53
N GLU A 180 -4.97 33.61 -0.59
CA GLU A 180 -6.40 33.90 -0.61
C GLU A 180 -7.27 32.76 -0.08
N VAL A 181 -6.77 31.52 -0.19
CA VAL A 181 -7.49 30.31 0.26
C VAL A 181 -7.28 30.08 1.75
N PHE A 182 -6.02 30.11 2.19
CA PHE A 182 -5.65 29.73 3.55
C PHE A 182 -5.47 30.97 4.43
N SER A 183 -5.93 30.89 5.68
CA SER A 183 -5.61 31.87 6.72
C SER A 183 -4.12 31.76 7.11
N GLU A 184 -3.57 32.82 7.74
CA GLU A 184 -2.15 32.81 8.19
C GLU A 184 -1.78 31.62 9.08
N GLN A 185 -2.73 31.04 9.82
CA GLN A 185 -2.51 29.85 10.63
C GLN A 185 -2.51 28.56 9.81
N GLN A 186 -3.29 28.50 8.74
CA GLN A 186 -3.36 27.35 7.80
C GLN A 186 -2.25 27.39 6.75
N GLN A 187 -1.64 28.54 6.49
CA GLN A 187 -0.51 28.69 5.56
C GLN A 187 0.76 27.92 5.97
N ARG A 188 0.82 27.44 7.23
CA ARG A 188 1.94 26.61 7.72
C ARG A 188 1.89 25.16 7.28
N GLU A 189 0.79 24.69 6.72
CA GLU A 189 0.72 23.36 6.14
C GLU A 189 1.46 23.35 4.81
N GLU A 190 2.43 22.46 4.68
CA GLU A 190 3.13 22.23 3.42
C GLU A 190 2.15 21.59 2.43
N ILE A 191 1.86 22.33 1.33
CA ILE A 191 1.06 21.82 0.23
C ILE A 191 2.00 21.29 -0.83
N ASN A 192 1.78 20.05 -1.22
CA ASN A 192 2.63 19.41 -2.22
C ASN A 192 2.27 19.85 -3.65
N PRO A 193 3.22 19.88 -4.57
CA PRO A 193 2.93 20.09 -5.99
C PRO A 193 1.88 19.10 -6.50
N ASN A 194 0.97 19.59 -7.35
CA ASN A 194 -0.14 18.81 -7.93
C ASN A 194 -1.19 18.31 -6.92
N GLU A 195 -1.14 18.76 -5.69
CA GLU A 195 -2.15 18.44 -4.69
C GLU A 195 -3.51 19.03 -5.06
N GLY A 196 -4.57 18.23 -4.87
CA GLY A 196 -5.94 18.65 -5.14
C GLY A 196 -6.51 19.46 -3.99
N LEU A 197 -7.27 20.50 -4.31
CA LEU A 197 -8.04 21.31 -3.37
C LEU A 197 -9.51 21.28 -3.77
N LEU A 198 -10.36 20.70 -2.92
CA LEU A 198 -11.81 20.73 -3.08
C LEU A 198 -12.38 21.84 -2.20
N LEU A 199 -12.82 22.91 -2.82
CA LEU A 199 -13.45 24.07 -2.15
C LEU A 199 -14.96 23.89 -2.11
N SER A 200 -15.53 24.09 -0.93
CA SER A 200 -16.98 24.12 -0.69
C SER A 200 -17.35 25.34 0.15
N SER A 201 -18.64 25.65 0.25
CA SER A 201 -19.14 26.76 1.08
C SER A 201 -20.40 26.32 1.80
N SER A 202 -20.48 26.60 3.12
CA SER A 202 -21.71 26.38 3.91
C SER A 202 -22.91 27.17 3.39
N GLU A 203 -22.66 28.32 2.74
CA GLU A 203 -23.73 29.14 2.13
C GLU A 203 -24.21 28.61 0.77
N ALA A 204 -23.48 27.65 0.15
CA ALA A 204 -23.80 27.05 -1.13
C ALA A 204 -23.33 25.59 -1.17
N PRO A 205 -23.97 24.68 -0.41
CA PRO A 205 -23.49 23.30 -0.22
C PRO A 205 -23.47 22.47 -1.51
N ASP A 206 -24.23 22.88 -2.54
CA ASP A 206 -24.26 22.21 -3.84
C ASP A 206 -23.19 22.73 -4.83
N GLU A 207 -22.49 23.82 -4.47
CA GLU A 207 -21.44 24.41 -5.30
C GLU A 207 -20.06 23.94 -4.79
N GLU A 208 -19.41 22.98 -5.47
CA GLU A 208 -18.04 22.57 -5.21
C GLU A 208 -17.13 22.90 -6.39
N VAL A 209 -15.92 23.37 -6.11
CA VAL A 209 -14.89 23.65 -7.11
C VAL A 209 -13.63 22.89 -6.77
N LEU A 210 -13.15 22.08 -7.72
CA LEU A 210 -11.89 21.37 -7.61
C LEU A 210 -10.78 22.17 -8.31
N ALA A 211 -9.63 22.26 -7.65
CA ALA A 211 -8.42 22.88 -8.17
C ALA A 211 -7.20 22.00 -7.86
N THR A 212 -6.10 22.19 -8.60
CA THR A 212 -4.80 21.58 -8.35
C THR A 212 -3.77 22.65 -8.03
N TYR A 213 -2.84 22.35 -7.12
CA TYR A 213 -1.78 23.28 -6.75
C TYR A 213 -0.65 23.30 -7.76
N ASN A 214 -0.40 24.46 -8.34
CA ASN A 214 0.76 24.72 -9.19
C ASN A 214 1.84 25.41 -8.34
N SER A 215 2.91 24.67 -8.03
CA SER A 215 3.98 25.16 -7.16
C SER A 215 4.86 26.23 -7.81
N GLU A 216 4.96 26.26 -9.15
CA GLU A 216 5.75 27.29 -9.85
C GLU A 216 5.07 28.67 -9.80
N LYS A 217 3.73 28.67 -9.86
CA LYS A 217 2.93 29.89 -9.82
C LYS A 217 2.42 30.24 -8.43
N GLU A 218 2.59 29.34 -7.45
CA GLU A 218 2.05 29.42 -6.10
C GLU A 218 0.52 29.64 -6.06
N GLN A 219 -0.19 29.01 -7.00
CA GLN A 219 -1.61 29.19 -7.21
C GLN A 219 -2.34 27.86 -7.33
N PHE A 220 -3.62 27.87 -6.98
CA PHE A 220 -4.54 26.79 -7.30
C PHE A 220 -5.21 27.07 -8.64
N GLU A 221 -5.12 26.12 -9.56
CA GLU A 221 -5.71 26.18 -10.88
C GLU A 221 -6.95 25.26 -10.93
N GLN A 222 -8.08 25.81 -11.40
CA GLN A 222 -9.34 25.08 -11.44
C GLN A 222 -9.26 23.89 -12.39
N VAL A 223 -9.72 22.72 -11.92
CA VAL A 223 -9.93 21.54 -12.74
C VAL A 223 -11.31 21.58 -13.39
N SER A 224 -11.36 21.51 -14.71
CA SER A 224 -12.63 21.57 -15.45
C SER A 224 -13.51 20.36 -15.14
N LYS A 225 -14.80 20.58 -14.87
CA LYS A 225 -15.81 19.53 -14.67
C LYS A 225 -16.19 18.81 -15.97
N GLU A 226 -15.98 19.46 -17.11
CA GLU A 226 -16.51 18.97 -18.40
C GLU A 226 -15.52 18.09 -19.20
N GLN A 227 -14.30 17.96 -18.75
CA GLN A 227 -13.29 17.14 -19.43
C GLN A 227 -13.61 15.64 -19.33
N GLY A 228 -14.32 15.15 -20.34
CA GLY A 228 -14.41 13.72 -20.59
C GLY A 228 -13.20 13.25 -21.40
N VAL A 229 -12.64 12.10 -21.06
CA VAL A 229 -11.53 11.46 -21.77
C VAL A 229 -11.98 10.16 -22.35
N TRP A 230 -11.79 9.96 -23.65
CA TRP A 230 -12.21 8.74 -24.36
C TRP A 230 -13.68 8.36 -24.11
N GLY A 231 -14.57 9.36 -23.98
CA GLY A 231 -15.98 9.18 -23.66
C GLY A 231 -16.28 8.83 -22.20
N ILE A 232 -15.27 8.76 -21.34
CA ILE A 232 -15.42 8.58 -19.89
C ILE A 232 -15.48 9.95 -19.20
N ARG A 233 -16.43 10.12 -18.28
CA ARG A 233 -16.58 11.32 -17.44
C ARG A 233 -16.39 10.97 -15.98
N ALA A 234 -15.74 11.85 -15.23
CA ALA A 234 -15.62 11.72 -13.78
C ALA A 234 -17.02 11.75 -13.13
N ARG A 235 -17.22 10.89 -12.15
CA ARG A 235 -18.46 10.78 -11.35
C ARG A 235 -18.35 11.45 -9.99
N ASN A 236 -17.12 11.72 -9.54
CA ASN A 236 -16.81 12.34 -8.27
C ASN A 236 -15.53 13.19 -8.39
N PRO A 237 -15.25 14.08 -7.40
CA PRO A 237 -14.07 14.95 -7.42
C PRO A 237 -12.74 14.18 -7.48
N GLU A 238 -12.65 13.02 -6.84
CA GLU A 238 -11.45 12.19 -6.83
C GLU A 238 -11.13 11.66 -8.24
N GLN A 239 -12.11 11.20 -8.98
CA GLN A 239 -11.96 10.79 -10.39
C GLN A 239 -11.63 11.98 -11.30
N GLN A 240 -12.20 13.16 -11.00
CA GLN A 240 -11.90 14.39 -11.75
C GLN A 240 -10.44 14.80 -11.55
N LEU A 241 -9.93 14.77 -10.31
CA LEU A 241 -8.53 15.01 -10.01
C LEU A 241 -7.63 13.99 -10.71
N ALA A 242 -7.97 12.69 -10.61
CA ALA A 242 -7.22 11.63 -11.26
C ALA A 242 -7.10 11.84 -12.78
N LEU A 243 -8.19 12.21 -13.46
CA LEU A 243 -8.17 12.52 -14.89
C LEU A 243 -7.30 13.74 -15.20
N ALA A 244 -7.36 14.79 -14.39
CA ALA A 244 -6.54 15.99 -14.57
C ALA A 244 -5.04 15.67 -14.44
N LEU A 245 -4.65 14.91 -13.42
CA LEU A 245 -3.26 14.52 -13.20
C LEU A 245 -2.75 13.58 -14.30
N LEU A 246 -3.54 12.59 -14.70
CA LEU A 246 -3.16 11.64 -15.74
C LEU A 246 -3.02 12.30 -17.13
N GLN A 247 -3.79 13.34 -17.41
CA GLN A 247 -3.74 14.08 -18.68
C GLN A 247 -2.57 15.06 -18.76
N ASN A 248 -1.96 15.42 -17.65
CA ASN A 248 -0.85 16.35 -17.62
C ASN A 248 0.46 15.62 -18.00
N PRO A 249 1.06 15.90 -19.19
CA PRO A 249 2.27 15.22 -19.63
C PRO A 249 3.53 15.59 -18.82
N GLU A 250 3.48 16.65 -18.04
CA GLU A 250 4.59 17.06 -17.15
C GLU A 250 4.68 16.19 -15.89
N ILE A 251 3.60 15.47 -15.56
CA ILE A 251 3.58 14.55 -14.41
C ILE A 251 4.03 13.17 -14.87
N SER A 252 5.26 12.80 -14.54
CA SER A 252 5.87 11.55 -14.98
C SER A 252 5.26 10.30 -14.29
N VAL A 253 4.76 10.41 -13.06
CA VAL A 253 4.21 9.29 -12.29
C VAL A 253 2.94 9.72 -11.56
N VAL A 254 1.86 8.98 -11.80
CA VAL A 254 0.58 9.14 -11.09
C VAL A 254 0.22 7.82 -10.42
N THR A 255 -0.05 7.85 -9.12
CA THR A 255 -0.52 6.68 -8.37
C THR A 255 -2.01 6.83 -8.04
N LEU A 256 -2.80 5.82 -8.41
CA LEU A 256 -4.24 5.76 -8.12
C LEU A 256 -4.51 4.74 -7.03
N SER A 257 -4.83 5.20 -5.83
CA SER A 257 -5.22 4.36 -4.70
C SER A 257 -6.73 4.44 -4.45
N GLY A 258 -7.34 3.35 -4.00
CA GLY A 258 -8.77 3.31 -3.67
C GLY A 258 -9.35 1.89 -3.72
N LYS A 259 -10.57 1.75 -3.24
CA LYS A 259 -11.30 0.47 -3.18
C LYS A 259 -11.47 -0.15 -4.57
N SER A 260 -11.67 -1.47 -4.61
CA SER A 260 -12.01 -2.16 -5.85
C SER A 260 -13.29 -1.60 -6.47
N GLY A 261 -13.36 -1.58 -7.81
CA GLY A 261 -14.55 -1.08 -8.55
C GLY A 261 -14.67 0.45 -8.64
N THR A 262 -13.69 1.23 -8.16
CA THR A 262 -13.71 2.71 -8.26
C THR A 262 -13.24 3.25 -9.61
N GLY A 263 -12.95 2.40 -10.58
CA GLY A 263 -12.62 2.79 -11.95
C GLY A 263 -11.15 3.16 -12.20
N LYS A 264 -10.22 2.92 -11.28
CA LYS A 264 -8.79 3.28 -11.41
C LYS A 264 -8.18 2.83 -12.74
N THR A 265 -8.25 1.54 -13.04
CA THR A 265 -7.69 0.94 -14.25
C THR A 265 -8.38 1.48 -15.51
N LEU A 266 -9.70 1.67 -15.45
CA LEU A 266 -10.49 2.23 -16.55
C LEU A 266 -10.05 3.66 -16.90
N LEU A 267 -9.88 4.53 -15.89
CA LEU A 267 -9.43 5.92 -16.08
C LEU A 267 -8.01 5.98 -16.66
N ALA A 268 -7.09 5.17 -16.15
CA ALA A 268 -5.71 5.12 -16.65
C ALA A 268 -5.65 4.66 -18.11
N LEU A 269 -6.42 3.61 -18.49
CA LEU A 269 -6.50 3.12 -19.85
C LEU A 269 -7.16 4.14 -20.79
N ALA A 270 -8.24 4.82 -20.35
CA ALA A 270 -8.91 5.84 -21.14
C ALA A 270 -7.98 7.00 -21.50
N VAL A 271 -7.20 7.49 -20.53
CA VAL A 271 -6.22 8.56 -20.77
C VAL A 271 -5.09 8.07 -21.67
N GLY A 272 -4.57 6.85 -21.44
CA GLY A 272 -3.53 6.27 -22.28
C GLY A 272 -3.95 6.16 -23.75
N LEU A 273 -5.19 5.69 -24.01
CA LEU A 273 -5.75 5.65 -25.36
C LEU A 273 -5.90 7.05 -25.97
N GLN A 274 -6.36 8.03 -25.21
CA GLN A 274 -6.49 9.42 -25.65
C GLN A 274 -5.12 10.01 -26.04
N GLN A 275 -4.14 9.90 -25.16
CA GLN A 275 -2.81 10.47 -25.38
C GLN A 275 -2.02 9.76 -26.48
N MET A 276 -2.30 8.48 -26.73
CA MET A 276 -1.69 7.72 -27.81
C MET A 276 -2.36 7.95 -29.17
N LEU A 277 -3.70 7.84 -29.23
CA LEU A 277 -4.44 7.79 -30.51
C LEU A 277 -4.94 9.16 -30.99
N VAL A 278 -5.15 10.10 -30.09
CA VAL A 278 -5.69 11.43 -30.40
C VAL A 278 -4.65 12.50 -30.27
N ASP A 279 -3.99 12.55 -29.12
CA ASP A 279 -3.04 13.62 -28.80
C ASP A 279 -1.64 13.33 -29.37
N ASN A 280 -1.36 12.08 -29.75
CA ASN A 280 -0.08 11.60 -30.29
C ASN A 280 1.14 11.94 -29.42
N ILE A 281 0.93 11.93 -28.07
CA ILE A 281 2.00 12.21 -27.09
C ILE A 281 2.90 10.98 -26.96
N TYR A 282 2.29 9.80 -26.87
CA TYR A 282 3.00 8.53 -26.75
C TYR A 282 2.84 7.66 -27.98
N SER A 283 3.88 6.91 -28.32
CA SER A 283 3.89 6.00 -29.46
C SER A 283 3.22 4.65 -29.18
N CYS A 284 3.21 4.24 -27.92
CA CYS A 284 2.71 2.95 -27.47
C CYS A 284 2.16 3.04 -26.05
N MET A 285 1.13 2.26 -25.75
CA MET A 285 0.63 2.02 -24.40
C MET A 285 1.06 0.63 -23.95
N LEU A 286 1.75 0.56 -22.81
CA LEU A 286 2.18 -0.67 -22.17
C LEU A 286 1.38 -0.89 -20.87
N ALA A 287 0.48 -1.85 -20.87
CA ALA A 287 -0.28 -2.23 -19.70
C ALA A 287 0.28 -3.52 -19.09
N SER A 288 0.63 -3.47 -17.82
CA SER A 288 1.28 -4.58 -17.12
C SER A 288 0.65 -4.83 -15.76
N ARG A 289 0.76 -6.08 -15.31
CA ARG A 289 0.29 -6.50 -13.98
C ARG A 289 1.29 -7.45 -13.36
N PRO A 290 1.64 -7.28 -12.07
CA PRO A 290 2.42 -8.26 -11.34
C PRO A 290 1.65 -9.58 -11.23
N ILE A 291 2.30 -10.69 -11.55
CA ILE A 291 1.69 -12.01 -11.42
C ILE A 291 2.22 -12.64 -10.14
N PHE A 292 1.29 -13.01 -9.25
CA PHE A 292 1.57 -13.87 -8.12
C PHE A 292 0.84 -15.18 -8.32
N PRO A 293 1.56 -16.33 -8.38
CA PRO A 293 0.89 -17.61 -8.36
C PRO A 293 0.13 -17.77 -7.04
N MET A 294 -1.20 -17.79 -7.11
CA MET A 294 -2.03 -18.14 -5.96
C MET A 294 -1.99 -19.66 -5.77
N GLY A 295 -0.99 -20.17 -5.04
CA GLY A 295 -0.83 -21.59 -4.74
C GLY A 295 0.53 -22.16 -5.17
N ARG A 296 0.83 -23.37 -4.69
CA ARG A 296 2.02 -24.12 -5.05
C ARG A 296 1.95 -24.46 -6.54
N ASP A 297 2.82 -23.83 -7.32
CA ASP A 297 2.99 -23.98 -8.76
C ASP A 297 1.75 -23.65 -9.62
N LEU A 298 1.98 -22.85 -10.64
CA LEU A 298 1.13 -22.80 -11.85
C LEU A 298 1.11 -24.17 -12.56
N GLY A 299 0.80 -25.24 -11.81
CA GLY A 299 0.88 -26.64 -12.26
C GLY A 299 0.59 -26.76 -13.75
N TYR A 300 0.91 -27.82 -14.34
CA TYR A 300 0.78 -28.19 -15.75
C TYR A 300 -0.52 -27.68 -16.43
N LEU A 301 -0.63 -26.35 -16.62
CA LEU A 301 -1.64 -25.82 -17.55
C LEU A 301 -1.11 -26.07 -18.96
N PRO A 302 -1.85 -26.78 -19.81
CA PRO A 302 -1.49 -26.94 -21.21
C PRO A 302 -1.53 -25.59 -21.91
N GLY A 303 -0.60 -25.34 -22.83
CA GLY A 303 -0.48 -24.12 -23.58
C GLY A 303 0.87 -23.45 -23.49
N ASP A 304 1.13 -22.46 -24.33
CA ASP A 304 2.32 -21.65 -24.29
C ASP A 304 2.31 -20.66 -23.10
N ALA A 305 3.40 -19.94 -22.88
CA ALA A 305 3.51 -19.01 -21.76
C ALA A 305 2.47 -17.88 -21.84
N GLN A 306 2.07 -17.45 -23.03
CA GLN A 306 1.08 -16.39 -23.23
C GLN A 306 -0.34 -16.88 -22.94
N GLU A 307 -0.70 -18.09 -23.37
CA GLU A 307 -2.02 -18.68 -23.06
C GLU A 307 -2.21 -18.89 -21.55
N LYS A 308 -1.15 -19.27 -20.84
CA LYS A 308 -1.19 -19.44 -19.38
C LYS A 308 -1.37 -18.14 -18.63
N LEU A 309 -0.91 -17.04 -19.20
CA LEU A 309 -0.96 -15.70 -18.58
C LEU A 309 -2.22 -14.91 -18.93
N ALA A 310 -2.93 -15.31 -19.99
CA ALA A 310 -4.14 -14.64 -20.47
C ALA A 310 -5.21 -14.42 -19.38
N PRO A 311 -5.52 -15.39 -18.49
CA PRO A 311 -6.53 -15.17 -17.44
C PRO A 311 -6.17 -14.04 -16.46
N TRP A 312 -4.87 -13.80 -16.20
CA TRP A 312 -4.41 -12.75 -15.32
C TRP A 312 -4.52 -11.36 -15.92
N MET A 313 -4.44 -11.29 -17.26
CA MET A 313 -4.56 -10.03 -18.03
C MET A 313 -6.00 -9.73 -18.44
N GLN A 314 -6.93 -10.68 -18.28
CA GLN A 314 -8.33 -10.54 -18.69
C GLN A 314 -8.97 -9.23 -18.17
N PRO A 315 -8.80 -8.79 -16.90
CA PRO A 315 -9.39 -7.53 -16.44
C PRO A 315 -8.93 -6.29 -17.23
N ILE A 316 -7.71 -6.32 -17.78
CA ILE A 316 -7.21 -5.23 -18.65
C ILE A 316 -7.92 -5.30 -20.01
N PHE A 317 -8.05 -6.49 -20.59
CA PHE A 317 -8.73 -6.68 -21.86
C PHE A 317 -10.21 -6.30 -21.79
N ASP A 318 -10.91 -6.66 -20.72
CA ASP A 318 -12.31 -6.30 -20.50
C ASP A 318 -12.53 -4.78 -20.47
N ASN A 319 -11.63 -4.05 -19.78
CA ASN A 319 -11.66 -2.59 -19.76
C ASN A 319 -11.33 -1.98 -21.13
N LEU A 320 -10.36 -2.54 -21.86
CA LEU A 320 -10.01 -2.10 -23.22
C LEU A 320 -11.19 -2.30 -24.20
N GLU A 321 -11.85 -3.45 -24.12
CA GLU A 321 -13.02 -3.73 -24.95
C GLU A 321 -14.16 -2.75 -24.67
N LEU A 322 -14.42 -2.45 -23.38
CA LEU A 322 -15.41 -1.46 -22.98
C LEU A 322 -15.07 -0.06 -23.52
N LEU A 323 -13.80 0.35 -23.47
CA LEU A 323 -13.34 1.66 -23.93
C LEU A 323 -13.41 1.80 -25.46
N ILE A 324 -12.95 0.79 -26.19
CA ILE A 324 -12.91 0.80 -27.67
C ILE A 324 -14.31 0.73 -28.25
N ASN A 325 -15.21 -0.02 -27.62
CA ASN A 325 -16.61 -0.10 -28.05
C ASN A 325 -17.47 1.08 -27.57
N ASN A 326 -16.87 2.07 -26.86
CA ASN A 326 -17.63 3.22 -26.36
C ASN A 326 -18.01 4.16 -27.51
N PRO A 327 -19.31 4.35 -27.80
CA PRO A 327 -19.77 5.21 -28.90
C PRO A 327 -19.46 6.71 -28.67
N ALA A 328 -19.23 7.10 -27.44
CA ALA A 328 -18.89 8.48 -27.08
C ALA A 328 -17.40 8.83 -27.31
N ALA A 329 -16.55 7.87 -27.59
CA ALA A 329 -15.16 8.10 -27.97
C ALA A 329 -15.11 8.68 -29.39
N LYS A 330 -14.84 9.99 -29.52
CA LYS A 330 -14.91 10.77 -30.78
C LYS A 330 -13.85 10.40 -31.85
N SER A 331 -12.93 9.52 -31.55
CA SER A 331 -11.78 9.17 -32.43
C SER A 331 -12.08 8.05 -33.43
N ALA A 332 -13.33 7.69 -33.66
CA ALA A 332 -13.68 6.53 -34.45
C ALA A 332 -13.80 6.83 -35.95
N SER A 333 -12.71 7.18 -36.61
CA SER A 333 -12.56 6.87 -38.02
C SER A 333 -12.02 5.44 -38.17
N LYS A 334 -12.83 4.44 -38.17
CA LYS A 334 -12.58 2.99 -38.10
C LYS A 334 -12.24 2.50 -36.67
N ARG A 335 -13.15 1.74 -36.11
CA ARG A 335 -13.06 1.03 -34.84
C ARG A 335 -11.95 -0.02 -34.95
N ASP A 336 -10.70 0.39 -34.69
CA ASP A 336 -9.62 -0.55 -34.51
C ASP A 336 -9.93 -1.36 -33.24
N SER A 337 -10.09 -2.68 -33.37
CA SER A 337 -10.16 -3.57 -32.22
C SER A 337 -8.87 -3.46 -31.40
N TYR A 338 -8.91 -3.71 -30.06
CA TYR A 338 -7.67 -3.75 -29.28
C TYR A 338 -6.66 -4.76 -29.87
N HIS A 339 -7.12 -5.81 -30.51
CA HIS A 339 -6.28 -6.76 -31.27
C HIS A 339 -5.52 -6.09 -32.42
N GLU A 340 -6.14 -5.14 -33.13
CA GLU A 340 -5.47 -4.39 -34.19
C GLU A 340 -4.39 -3.47 -33.66
N LEU A 341 -4.65 -2.81 -32.50
CA LEU A 341 -3.65 -2.00 -31.81
C LEU A 341 -2.47 -2.85 -31.33
N MET A 342 -2.73 -4.06 -30.84
CA MET A 342 -1.67 -5.02 -30.46
C MET A 342 -0.87 -5.47 -31.70
N ASN A 343 -1.52 -5.81 -32.79
CA ASN A 343 -0.84 -6.22 -34.04
C ASN A 343 0.03 -5.12 -34.64
N ARG A 344 -0.33 -3.85 -34.45
CA ARG A 344 0.47 -2.68 -34.85
C ARG A 344 1.58 -2.33 -33.86
N GLY A 345 1.66 -3.00 -32.71
CA GLY A 345 2.61 -2.70 -31.65
C GLY A 345 2.33 -1.40 -30.89
N MET A 346 1.14 -0.82 -31.05
CA MET A 346 0.71 0.38 -30.34
C MET A 346 0.18 0.06 -28.92
N LEU A 347 -0.28 -1.16 -28.71
CA LEU A 347 -0.74 -1.65 -27.42
C LEU A 347 0.02 -2.93 -27.07
N ILE A 348 0.63 -2.95 -25.89
CA ILE A 348 1.34 -4.10 -25.34
C ILE A 348 0.69 -4.43 -24.01
N VAL A 349 0.23 -5.68 -23.82
CA VAL A 349 -0.31 -6.17 -22.56
C VAL A 349 0.52 -7.38 -22.17
N GLU A 350 1.37 -7.23 -21.17
CA GLU A 350 2.30 -8.29 -20.74
C GLU A 350 2.58 -8.25 -19.24
N PRO A 351 2.93 -9.40 -18.64
CA PRO A 351 3.35 -9.47 -17.26
C PRO A 351 4.56 -8.59 -16.97
N LEU A 352 4.60 -8.01 -15.78
CA LEU A 352 5.71 -7.13 -15.38
C LEU A 352 7.09 -7.83 -15.42
N THR A 353 7.12 -9.14 -15.23
CA THR A 353 8.35 -9.93 -15.30
C THR A 353 9.04 -9.88 -16.67
N TYR A 354 8.29 -9.63 -17.75
CA TYR A 354 8.82 -9.55 -19.12
C TYR A 354 9.35 -8.17 -19.49
N ILE A 355 9.05 -7.17 -18.67
CA ILE A 355 9.51 -5.78 -18.87
C ILE A 355 10.88 -5.56 -18.23
N ARG A 356 11.29 -6.43 -17.33
CA ARG A 356 12.53 -6.27 -16.56
C ARG A 356 13.76 -6.18 -17.49
N GLY A 357 14.55 -5.10 -17.30
CA GLY A 357 15.76 -4.87 -18.08
C GLY A 357 15.53 -4.25 -19.48
N ARG A 358 14.27 -3.90 -19.84
CA ARG A 358 13.95 -3.20 -21.08
C ARG A 358 13.97 -1.69 -20.87
N THR A 359 14.46 -0.96 -21.86
CA THR A 359 14.29 0.49 -21.95
C THR A 359 12.94 0.78 -22.62
N ILE A 360 12.12 1.65 -22.02
CA ILE A 360 10.75 1.94 -22.44
C ILE A 360 10.65 3.44 -22.83
N PRO A 361 11.20 3.86 -23.97
CA PRO A 361 11.16 5.26 -24.37
C PRO A 361 9.80 5.64 -24.94
N ASN A 362 9.31 6.82 -24.58
CA ASN A 362 8.10 7.44 -25.15
C ASN A 362 6.86 6.55 -25.15
N GLN A 363 6.63 5.83 -24.03
CA GLN A 363 5.47 4.95 -23.85
C GLN A 363 4.65 5.39 -22.63
N TYR A 364 3.33 5.24 -22.73
CA TYR A 364 2.43 5.37 -21.60
C TYR A 364 2.35 4.03 -20.85
N MET A 365 2.93 3.96 -19.67
CA MET A 365 3.00 2.72 -18.90
C MET A 365 1.95 2.68 -17.80
N ILE A 366 1.20 1.58 -17.73
CA ILE A 366 0.24 1.29 -16.68
C ILE A 366 0.72 0.04 -15.93
N VAL A 367 0.81 0.15 -14.61
CA VAL A 367 1.03 -0.99 -13.72
C VAL A 367 -0.22 -1.19 -12.87
N ASP A 368 -1.05 -2.14 -13.27
CA ASP A 368 -2.25 -2.51 -12.54
C ASP A 368 -1.92 -3.39 -11.33
N GLU A 369 -2.70 -3.32 -10.24
CA GLU A 369 -2.46 -4.03 -8.98
C GLU A 369 -1.04 -3.82 -8.42
N ALA A 370 -0.57 -2.58 -8.46
CA ALA A 370 0.80 -2.20 -8.08
C ALA A 370 1.15 -2.53 -6.61
N GLN A 371 0.17 -2.68 -5.71
CA GLN A 371 0.38 -3.13 -4.33
C GLN A 371 1.03 -4.53 -4.25
N ASN A 372 0.95 -5.29 -5.32
CA ASN A 372 1.59 -6.59 -5.44
C ASN A 372 3.06 -6.50 -5.89
N LEU A 373 3.62 -5.32 -6.08
CA LEU A 373 5.04 -5.16 -6.42
C LEU A 373 5.94 -5.50 -5.23
N THR A 374 7.07 -6.13 -5.51
CA THR A 374 8.13 -6.23 -4.51
C THR A 374 8.84 -4.88 -4.37
N PRO A 375 9.42 -4.53 -3.21
CA PRO A 375 10.20 -3.31 -3.05
C PRO A 375 11.28 -3.14 -4.12
N VAL A 376 11.95 -4.22 -4.51
CA VAL A 376 12.95 -4.23 -5.59
C VAL A 376 12.31 -3.87 -6.94
N SER A 377 11.15 -4.43 -7.26
CA SER A 377 10.45 -4.11 -8.53
C SER A 377 9.97 -2.67 -8.56
N TYR A 378 9.49 -2.17 -7.41
CA TYR A 378 9.03 -0.79 -7.27
C TYR A 378 10.17 0.21 -7.51
N THR A 379 11.34 0.00 -6.88
CA THR A 379 12.50 0.88 -7.08
C THR A 379 12.99 0.90 -8.52
N HIS A 380 12.97 -0.24 -9.22
CA HIS A 380 13.36 -0.29 -10.64
C HIS A 380 12.40 0.43 -11.58
N LEU A 381 11.13 0.60 -11.19
CA LEU A 381 10.14 1.32 -12.00
C LEU A 381 10.18 2.84 -11.77
N THR A 382 10.47 3.26 -10.53
CA THR A 382 10.29 4.66 -10.11
C THR A 382 11.57 5.46 -10.02
N LEU A 383 12.74 4.82 -9.96
CA LEU A 383 14.00 5.55 -10.01
C LEU A 383 14.34 5.93 -11.45
N PRO A 384 14.51 7.23 -11.75
CA PRO A 384 15.34 7.59 -12.88
C PRO A 384 16.68 6.91 -12.64
N THR A 385 17.22 6.24 -13.66
CA THR A 385 18.56 5.65 -13.63
C THR A 385 19.58 6.76 -13.38
N ILE A 386 19.74 7.16 -12.12
CA ILE A 386 20.93 7.87 -11.70
C ILE A 386 21.98 6.77 -11.64
N LEU A 387 22.76 6.69 -12.71
CA LEU A 387 24.05 6.04 -12.70
C LEU A 387 24.90 6.77 -11.65
N LEU A 388 24.88 6.26 -10.42
CA LEU A 388 26.00 6.43 -9.51
C LEU A 388 27.06 5.42 -9.97
N VAL A 389 28.01 5.91 -10.73
CA VAL A 389 29.29 5.26 -10.96
C VAL A 389 30.10 5.39 -9.69
#